data_60921dbb4c2c831933c9865d1e6053c4
#
_entry.id   60921dbb4c2c831933c9865d1e6053c4
#
_cell.length_a   1.000
_cell.length_b   1.000
_cell.length_c   1.000
_cell.angle_alpha   90.00
_cell.angle_beta   90.00
_cell.angle_gamma   90.00
#
_symmetry.space_group_name_H-M   'P 1'
#
loop_
_entity.id
_entity.type
_entity.pdbx_description
1 polymer ?
#
loop_
_entity_poly.entity_id
_entity_poly.type
_entity_poly.pdbx_seq_one_letter_code
_entity_poly.pdbx_strand_id
1 'polypeptide(L)'
;MIRFAVIGTNWITRQFVEAAHESGKYKLTAVYSRSLEQAQHFANDFSVEHLFTSLEAMAESDAIDAVYIASPNALHFAQTQLFLSHKIHVICEKPLASNVTEVDAAIACARENQVVLFEAFKTASLPNFHLLRSLPTFGSAWRNK
;
A
#
# COMPACT_ATOMS: atom_id res chain seq x y z
N MET A 1 -14.88 -5.69 8.18
CA MET A 1 -13.56 -6.18 7.75
C MET A 1 -13.20 -5.42 6.49
N ILE A 2 -12.05 -4.79 6.43
CA ILE A 2 -11.61 -3.99 5.27
C ILE A 2 -11.15 -4.93 4.16
N ARG A 3 -11.72 -4.78 2.97
CA ARG A 3 -11.35 -5.55 1.78
C ARG A 3 -10.18 -4.85 1.09
N PHE A 4 -9.11 -5.57 0.81
CA PHE A 4 -7.99 -4.95 0.14
C PHE A 4 -7.51 -5.75 -1.07
N ALA A 5 -6.90 -5.04 -2.02
CA ALA A 5 -6.18 -5.61 -3.14
C ALA A 5 -4.67 -5.48 -2.97
N VAL A 6 -3.92 -6.26 -3.74
CA VAL A 6 -2.48 -6.11 -3.88
C VAL A 6 -2.07 -5.88 -5.32
N ILE A 7 -1.08 -5.01 -5.52
CA ILE A 7 -0.38 -4.77 -6.78
C ILE A 7 1.05 -5.26 -6.64
N GLY A 8 1.38 -6.31 -7.39
CA GLY A 8 2.63 -7.05 -7.25
C GLY A 8 2.43 -8.34 -6.46
N THR A 9 3.20 -9.38 -6.85
CA THR A 9 3.09 -10.73 -6.31
C THR A 9 4.42 -11.24 -5.74
N ASN A 10 5.27 -10.32 -5.29
CA ASN A 10 6.58 -10.62 -4.74
C ASN A 10 6.51 -11.03 -3.25
N TRP A 11 7.68 -11.36 -2.67
CA TRP A 11 7.78 -11.85 -1.30
C TRP A 11 7.30 -10.82 -0.24
N ILE A 12 7.49 -9.51 -0.49
CA ILE A 12 7.05 -8.48 0.46
C ILE A 12 5.54 -8.34 0.48
N THR A 13 4.90 -8.50 -0.69
CA THR A 13 3.44 -8.56 -0.80
C THR A 13 2.89 -9.73 0.01
N ARG A 14 3.52 -10.92 -0.08
CA ARG A 14 3.12 -12.09 0.70
C ARG A 14 3.18 -11.81 2.20
N GLN A 15 4.29 -11.27 2.70
CA GLN A 15 4.44 -10.92 4.11
C GLN A 15 3.38 -9.91 4.58
N PHE A 16 3.06 -8.93 3.73
CA PHE A 16 2.01 -7.95 4.05
C PHE A 16 0.64 -8.64 4.17
N VAL A 17 0.28 -9.51 3.24
CA VAL A 17 -0.99 -10.24 3.26
C VAL A 17 -1.11 -11.14 4.49
N GLU A 18 -0.05 -11.88 4.81
CA GLU A 18 0.00 -12.75 5.99
C GLU A 18 -0.23 -11.95 7.28
N ALA A 19 0.48 -10.84 7.46
CA ALA A 19 0.33 -9.95 8.62
C ALA A 19 -1.07 -9.30 8.68
N ALA A 20 -1.61 -8.90 7.53
CA ALA A 20 -2.95 -8.33 7.44
C ALA A 20 -4.03 -9.34 7.86
N HIS A 21 -3.92 -10.60 7.42
CA HIS A 21 -4.83 -11.67 7.81
C HIS A 21 -4.69 -12.04 9.29
N GLU A 22 -3.45 -12.11 9.82
CA GLU A 22 -3.20 -12.38 11.24
C GLU A 22 -3.86 -11.35 12.16
N SER A 23 -3.96 -10.10 11.72
CA SER A 23 -4.65 -9.05 12.48
C SER A 23 -6.15 -9.29 12.65
N GLY A 24 -6.78 -10.13 11.81
CA GLY A 24 -8.21 -10.41 11.79
C GLY A 24 -9.10 -9.24 11.32
N LYS A 25 -8.50 -8.12 10.87
CA LYS A 25 -9.23 -6.89 10.49
C LYS A 25 -9.36 -6.70 8.98
N TYR A 26 -8.52 -7.37 8.20
CA TYR A 26 -8.38 -7.20 6.76
C TYR A 26 -8.58 -8.51 6.02
N LYS A 27 -9.14 -8.42 4.81
CA LYS A 27 -9.33 -9.56 3.90
C LYS A 27 -8.78 -9.21 2.53
N LEU A 28 -7.86 -10.02 2.01
CA LEU A 28 -7.43 -9.94 0.62
C LEU A 28 -8.58 -10.41 -0.28
N THR A 29 -9.08 -9.54 -1.14
CA THR A 29 -10.20 -9.83 -2.04
C THR A 29 -9.82 -9.76 -3.51
N ALA A 30 -8.73 -9.08 -3.86
CA ALA A 30 -8.30 -8.91 -5.24
C ALA A 30 -6.78 -8.94 -5.39
N VAL A 31 -6.31 -9.45 -6.52
CA VAL A 31 -4.90 -9.46 -6.92
C VAL A 31 -4.77 -8.87 -8.30
N TYR A 32 -3.84 -7.92 -8.45
CA TYR A 32 -3.41 -7.41 -9.75
C TYR A 32 -2.04 -7.94 -10.12
N SER A 33 -1.91 -8.42 -11.35
CA SER A 33 -0.63 -8.65 -12.01
C SER A 33 -0.78 -8.40 -13.52
N ARG A 34 0.31 -8.01 -14.19
CA ARG A 34 0.35 -7.92 -15.66
C ARG A 34 0.15 -9.26 -16.35
N SER A 35 0.41 -10.35 -15.67
CA SER A 35 0.16 -11.71 -16.09
C SER A 35 -0.96 -12.31 -15.24
N LEU A 36 -2.03 -12.78 -15.92
CA LEU A 36 -3.13 -13.46 -15.24
C LEU A 36 -2.66 -14.75 -14.55
N GLU A 37 -1.72 -15.46 -15.12
CA GLU A 37 -1.13 -16.66 -14.54
C GLU A 37 -0.43 -16.36 -13.21
N GLN A 38 0.36 -15.27 -13.15
CA GLN A 38 1.00 -14.85 -11.92
C GLN A 38 -0.01 -14.38 -10.86
N ALA A 39 -1.06 -13.68 -11.28
CA ALA A 39 -2.15 -13.29 -10.37
C ALA A 39 -2.83 -14.53 -9.80
N GLN A 40 -3.16 -15.51 -10.64
CA GLN A 40 -3.80 -16.77 -10.25
C GLN A 40 -2.92 -17.57 -9.29
N HIS A 41 -1.63 -17.71 -9.60
CA HIS A 41 -0.70 -18.42 -8.73
C HIS A 41 -0.65 -17.82 -7.32
N PHE A 42 -0.55 -16.49 -7.25
CA PHE A 42 -0.53 -15.80 -5.94
C PHE A 42 -1.88 -15.93 -5.21
N ALA A 43 -2.99 -15.76 -5.94
CA ALA A 43 -4.34 -15.82 -5.39
C ALA A 43 -4.71 -17.19 -4.82
N ASN A 44 -4.22 -18.28 -5.41
CA ASN A 44 -4.47 -19.64 -4.93
C ASN A 44 -3.99 -19.85 -3.49
N ASP A 45 -2.86 -19.23 -3.11
CA ASP A 45 -2.30 -19.35 -1.76
C ASP A 45 -3.16 -18.69 -0.69
N PHE A 46 -4.02 -17.73 -1.09
CA PHE A 46 -4.85 -16.93 -0.19
C PHE A 46 -6.36 -17.08 -0.46
N SER A 47 -6.75 -17.98 -1.36
CA SER A 47 -8.16 -18.22 -1.75
C SER A 47 -8.87 -16.95 -2.24
N VAL A 48 -8.21 -16.18 -3.11
CA VAL A 48 -8.73 -14.92 -3.66
C VAL A 48 -9.44 -15.18 -4.98
N GLU A 49 -10.63 -14.58 -5.15
CA GLU A 49 -11.50 -14.82 -6.32
C GLU A 49 -11.33 -13.76 -7.42
N HIS A 50 -11.03 -12.51 -7.05
CA HIS A 50 -10.96 -11.41 -8.03
C HIS A 50 -9.53 -11.20 -8.53
N LEU A 51 -9.34 -11.41 -9.83
CA LEU A 51 -8.06 -11.24 -10.51
C LEU A 51 -8.18 -10.14 -11.56
N PHE A 52 -7.21 -9.23 -11.55
CA PHE A 52 -7.17 -8.11 -12.47
C PHE A 52 -5.86 -8.04 -13.23
N THR A 53 -5.94 -7.71 -14.50
CA THR A 53 -4.80 -7.37 -15.38
C THR A 53 -4.86 -5.90 -15.85
N SER A 54 -5.96 -5.17 -15.52
CA SER A 54 -6.10 -3.71 -15.65
C SER A 54 -6.24 -3.11 -14.26
N LEU A 55 -5.46 -2.05 -13.99
CA LEU A 55 -5.55 -1.27 -12.75
C LEU A 55 -6.83 -0.45 -12.70
N GLU A 56 -7.25 0.09 -13.85
CA GLU A 56 -8.48 0.87 -14.00
C GLU A 56 -9.69 -0.01 -13.68
N ALA A 57 -9.75 -1.21 -14.26
CA ALA A 57 -10.84 -2.15 -13.98
C ALA A 57 -10.89 -2.55 -12.49
N MET A 58 -9.74 -2.65 -11.83
CA MET A 58 -9.69 -2.91 -10.39
C MET A 58 -10.15 -1.70 -9.58
N ALA A 59 -9.76 -0.50 -9.97
CA ALA A 59 -10.14 0.74 -9.29
C ALA A 59 -11.64 1.07 -9.45
N GLU A 60 -12.26 0.66 -10.55
CA GLU A 60 -13.69 0.83 -10.83
C GLU A 60 -14.56 -0.27 -10.21
N SER A 61 -13.93 -1.32 -9.66
CA SER A 61 -14.68 -2.45 -9.08
C SER A 61 -15.13 -2.16 -7.65
N ASP A 62 -16.27 -2.75 -7.26
CA ASP A 62 -16.73 -2.75 -5.88
C ASP A 62 -16.04 -3.81 -5.00
N ALA A 63 -14.96 -4.41 -5.48
CA ALA A 63 -14.31 -5.53 -4.80
C ALA A 63 -13.41 -5.12 -3.63
N ILE A 64 -13.00 -3.85 -3.55
CA ILE A 64 -11.95 -3.38 -2.64
C ILE A 64 -12.28 -2.05 -1.98
N ASP A 65 -11.82 -1.89 -0.75
CA ASP A 65 -11.86 -0.63 0.02
C ASP A 65 -10.47 0.03 0.06
N ALA A 66 -9.42 -0.79 -0.08
CA ALA A 66 -8.02 -0.36 -0.01
C ALA A 66 -7.13 -1.12 -0.98
N VAL A 67 -5.97 -0.55 -1.31
CA VAL A 67 -4.94 -1.21 -2.13
C VAL A 67 -3.57 -1.12 -1.47
N TYR A 68 -2.81 -2.23 -1.52
CA TYR A 68 -1.40 -2.27 -1.19
C TYR A 68 -0.56 -2.31 -2.47
N ILE A 69 0.28 -1.30 -2.67
CA ILE A 69 1.10 -1.13 -3.86
C ILE A 69 2.53 -1.55 -3.55
N ALA A 70 2.99 -2.62 -4.20
CA ALA A 70 4.36 -3.15 -4.10
C ALA A 70 4.94 -3.45 -5.50
N SER A 71 4.66 -2.59 -6.44
CA SER A 71 5.17 -2.58 -7.81
C SER A 71 6.60 -1.98 -7.86
N PRO A 72 7.25 -1.91 -9.03
CA PRO A 72 8.47 -1.13 -9.20
C PRO A 72 8.28 0.35 -8.85
N ASN A 73 9.27 0.96 -8.17
CA ASN A 73 9.19 2.32 -7.62
C ASN A 73 8.69 3.39 -8.61
N ALA A 74 9.11 3.29 -9.88
CA ALA A 74 8.70 4.25 -10.92
C ALA A 74 7.19 4.27 -11.19
N LEU A 75 6.44 3.27 -10.73
CA LEU A 75 5.00 3.14 -10.93
C LEU A 75 4.20 3.60 -9.71
N HIS A 76 4.84 3.79 -8.55
CA HIS A 76 4.16 4.05 -7.29
C HIS A 76 3.26 5.27 -7.35
N PHE A 77 3.78 6.42 -7.84
CA PHE A 77 3.02 7.66 -7.88
C PHE A 77 1.78 7.55 -8.78
N ALA A 78 1.94 7.07 -10.02
CA ALA A 78 0.83 6.96 -10.96
C ALA A 78 -0.26 6.02 -10.46
N GLN A 79 0.15 4.87 -9.89
CA GLN A 79 -0.80 3.92 -9.30
C GLN A 79 -1.48 4.48 -8.06
N THR A 80 -0.74 5.16 -7.19
CA THR A 80 -1.30 5.84 -6.02
C THR A 80 -2.36 6.86 -6.43
N GLN A 81 -2.06 7.72 -7.40
CA GLN A 81 -3.02 8.72 -7.89
C GLN A 81 -4.29 8.08 -8.45
N LEU A 82 -4.16 6.99 -9.22
CA LEU A 82 -5.30 6.28 -9.77
C LEU A 82 -6.27 5.83 -8.66
N PHE A 83 -5.78 5.13 -7.64
CA PHE A 83 -6.65 4.59 -6.59
C PHE A 83 -7.20 5.68 -5.67
N LEU A 84 -6.42 6.69 -5.32
CA LEU A 84 -6.90 7.81 -4.52
C LEU A 84 -8.04 8.57 -5.21
N SER A 85 -7.94 8.79 -6.54
CA SER A 85 -8.99 9.46 -7.32
C SER A 85 -10.30 8.65 -7.42
N HIS A 86 -10.21 7.31 -7.27
CA HIS A 86 -11.35 6.41 -7.18
C HIS A 86 -11.86 6.21 -5.74
N LYS A 87 -11.41 7.04 -4.80
CA LYS A 87 -11.79 6.98 -3.37
C LYS A 87 -11.42 5.68 -2.68
N ILE A 88 -10.32 5.05 -3.09
CA ILE A 88 -9.77 3.84 -2.49
C ILE A 88 -8.59 4.24 -1.61
N HIS A 89 -8.55 3.70 -0.38
CA HIS A 89 -7.43 3.90 0.54
C HIS A 89 -6.15 3.25 -0.03
N VAL A 90 -5.01 3.92 0.14
CA VAL A 90 -3.73 3.44 -0.43
C VAL A 90 -2.69 3.24 0.66
N ILE A 91 -2.06 2.06 0.64
CA ILE A 91 -0.78 1.79 1.30
C ILE A 91 0.23 1.53 0.19
N CYS A 92 1.24 2.37 0.07
CA CYS A 92 2.28 2.23 -0.96
C CYS A 92 3.63 1.90 -0.34
N GLU A 93 4.35 0.94 -0.92
CA GLU A 93 5.73 0.67 -0.53
C GLU A 93 6.63 1.89 -0.73
N LYS A 94 7.68 1.94 0.07
CA LYS A 94 8.68 3.00 -0.01
C LYS A 94 9.59 2.80 -1.26
N PRO A 95 10.03 3.88 -1.89
CA PRO A 95 9.60 5.27 -1.70
C PRO A 95 8.22 5.51 -2.31
N LEU A 96 7.39 6.34 -1.66
CA LEU A 96 6.04 6.67 -2.12
C LEU A 96 6.04 7.28 -3.53
N ALA A 97 7.03 8.14 -3.80
CA ALA A 97 7.17 8.84 -5.07
C ALA A 97 8.64 9.20 -5.33
N SER A 98 8.92 9.74 -6.51
CA SER A 98 10.28 10.05 -6.96
C SER A 98 10.78 11.42 -6.52
N ASN A 99 9.88 12.34 -6.15
CA ASN A 99 10.18 13.71 -5.76
C ASN A 99 9.07 14.31 -4.89
N VAL A 100 9.36 15.44 -4.26
CA VAL A 100 8.46 16.13 -3.33
C VAL A 100 7.16 16.58 -4.00
N THR A 101 7.21 17.05 -5.24
CA THR A 101 6.03 17.52 -5.97
C THR A 101 5.01 16.38 -6.14
N GLU A 102 5.47 15.18 -6.45
CA GLU A 102 4.62 13.99 -6.53
C GLU A 102 4.03 13.60 -5.17
N VAL A 103 4.83 13.69 -4.10
CA VAL A 103 4.36 13.44 -2.73
C VAL A 103 3.25 14.43 -2.36
N ASP A 104 3.46 15.72 -2.60
CA ASP A 104 2.49 16.76 -2.29
C ASP A 104 1.19 16.56 -3.08
N ALA A 105 1.29 16.20 -4.36
CA ALA A 105 0.14 15.89 -5.21
C ALA A 105 -0.64 14.66 -4.70
N ALA A 106 0.05 13.61 -4.26
CA ALA A 106 -0.60 12.43 -3.70
C ALA A 106 -1.32 12.75 -2.38
N ILE A 107 -0.71 13.55 -1.50
CA ILE A 107 -1.32 13.99 -0.25
C ILE A 107 -2.55 14.86 -0.52
N ALA A 108 -2.48 15.79 -1.49
CA ALA A 108 -3.61 16.62 -1.87
C ALA A 108 -4.77 15.77 -2.39
N CYS A 109 -4.50 14.84 -3.31
CA CYS A 109 -5.50 13.92 -3.85
C CYS A 109 -6.17 13.08 -2.76
N ALA A 110 -5.41 12.55 -1.80
CA ALA A 110 -5.96 11.79 -0.68
C ALA A 110 -6.92 12.63 0.17
N ARG A 111 -6.56 13.89 0.46
CA ARG A 111 -7.40 14.83 1.23
C ARG A 111 -8.67 15.20 0.49
N GLU A 112 -8.58 15.54 -0.80
CA GLU A 112 -9.71 15.89 -1.64
C GLU A 112 -10.74 14.76 -1.72
N ASN A 113 -10.27 13.51 -1.84
CA ASN A 113 -11.12 12.35 -1.91
C ASN A 113 -11.49 11.74 -0.55
N GLN A 114 -11.00 12.30 0.56
CA GLN A 114 -11.26 11.85 1.94
C GLN A 114 -10.84 10.39 2.18
N VAL A 115 -9.72 9.98 1.62
CA VAL A 115 -9.13 8.65 1.78
C VAL A 115 -7.78 8.70 2.47
N VAL A 116 -7.36 7.57 3.01
CA VAL A 116 -6.07 7.43 3.68
C VAL A 116 -4.99 7.10 2.65
N LEU A 117 -3.88 7.83 2.73
CA LEU A 117 -2.63 7.51 2.06
C LEU A 117 -1.58 7.17 3.13
N PHE A 118 -0.97 6.03 3.00
CA PHE A 118 0.06 5.55 3.91
C PHE A 118 1.29 5.05 3.13
N GLU A 119 2.48 5.53 3.49
CA GLU A 119 3.74 4.95 3.01
C GLU A 119 4.17 3.80 3.94
N ALA A 120 4.46 2.64 3.39
CA ALA A 120 4.87 1.45 4.14
C ALA A 120 6.31 1.56 4.65
N PHE A 121 6.60 2.58 5.44
CA PHE A 121 7.89 2.80 6.07
C PHE A 121 8.00 1.97 7.36
N LYS A 122 8.18 0.66 7.18
CA LYS A 122 8.22 -0.35 8.25
C LYS A 122 9.15 0.01 9.41
N THR A 123 10.27 0.65 9.13
CA THR A 123 11.26 1.03 10.15
C THR A 123 10.66 1.90 11.26
N ALA A 124 9.72 2.78 10.94
CA ALA A 124 9.07 3.64 11.92
C ALA A 124 8.27 2.88 13.00
N SER A 125 7.88 1.64 12.71
CA SER A 125 7.09 0.79 13.61
C SER A 125 7.93 -0.25 14.36
N LEU A 126 9.25 -0.30 14.13
CA LEU A 126 10.11 -1.27 14.81
C LEU A 126 10.35 -0.88 16.27
N PRO A 127 10.31 -1.83 17.23
CA PRO A 127 10.59 -1.57 18.65
C PRO A 127 11.93 -0.86 18.89
N ASN A 128 12.99 -1.29 18.19
CA ASN A 128 14.31 -0.67 18.29
C ASN A 128 14.34 0.77 17.79
N PHE A 129 13.54 1.12 16.78
CA PHE A 129 13.43 2.50 16.33
C PHE A 129 12.71 3.38 17.38
N HIS A 130 11.67 2.88 18.01
CA HIS A 130 11.01 3.57 19.13
C HIS A 130 11.96 3.77 20.30
N LEU A 131 12.78 2.76 20.64
CA LEU A 131 13.82 2.87 21.67
C LEU A 131 14.83 3.96 21.32
N LEU A 132 15.37 3.97 20.09
CA LEU A 132 16.30 5.00 19.63
C LEU A 132 15.69 6.42 19.74
N ARG A 133 14.43 6.58 19.36
CA ARG A 133 13.72 7.88 19.47
C ARG A 133 13.54 8.34 20.91
N SER A 134 13.49 7.44 21.87
CA SER A 134 13.33 7.77 23.29
C SER A 134 14.64 8.21 23.97
N LEU A 135 15.80 7.97 23.35
CA LEU A 135 17.09 8.37 23.90
C LEU A 135 17.24 9.89 23.89
N PRO A 136 17.73 10.52 25.00
CA PRO A 136 17.82 11.98 25.14
C PRO A 136 18.60 12.67 24.02
N THR A 137 19.66 12.04 23.52
CA THR A 137 20.53 12.57 22.46
C THR A 137 19.88 12.57 21.07
N PHE A 138 18.95 11.64 20.82
CA PHE A 138 18.20 11.57 19.55
C PHE A 138 16.99 12.51 19.52
N GLY A 139 16.30 12.64 20.64
CA GLY A 139 15.09 13.45 20.73
C GLY A 139 15.33 14.97 20.59
N SER A 140 16.53 15.46 20.88
CA SER A 140 16.89 16.88 20.72
C SER A 140 17.31 17.25 19.29
N ALA A 141 17.90 16.34 18.53
CA ALA A 141 18.37 16.58 17.17
C ALA A 141 17.22 16.78 16.15
N TRP A 142 16.02 16.25 16.43
CA TRP A 142 14.87 16.27 15.53
C TRP A 142 13.79 17.31 15.88
N ARG A 143 13.88 17.93 17.05
CA ARG A 143 12.88 18.93 17.48
C ARG A 143 13.14 20.37 17.01
N ASN A 144 14.29 20.62 16.39
CA ASN A 144 14.74 21.96 16.01
C ASN A 144 14.90 22.15 14.48
N LYS A 145 14.18 21.39 13.64
CA LYS A 145 14.14 21.64 12.20
C LYS A 145 12.72 21.69 11.68
#